data_d154eecb2b8cb736b9430e6e285e766d
#
_entry.id   d154eecb2b8cb736b9430e6e285e766d
#
_cell.length_a   1.000
_cell.length_b   1.000
_cell.length_c   1.000
_cell.angle_alpha   90.00
_cell.angle_beta   90.00
_cell.angle_gamma   90.00
#
_symmetry.space_group_name_H-M   'P 1'
#
loop_
_entity.id
_entity.type
_entity.pdbx_description
1 polymer ?
#
loop_
_entity_poly.entity_id
_entity_poly.type
_entity_poly.pdbx_seq_one_letter_code
_entity_poly.pdbx_strand_id
1 'polypeptide(L)'
;MPDYEHILSTSDGAVGIVTLNRPKQLNALARPLMAELVEALERHDADPAIRAIVVTGGPTVFAAGADIKEMADASAADMLLRNSIGLWDRVRRVGKPLIAAVAGYALGGGCELAMLCDIIVAAENARFGQPEINIGLSPGAGGTQRLTRAVGKYLATDLILTGRMLGAEEAWQRGLAARIVPPELIVEEAVRLGKELARRAPIAVRLAKEAITRASEGRVDDGIALERKGFYLLFATQDAHEGMPAFIDKRQPAYEGR
;
A
#
# COMPACT_ATOMS: atom_id res chain seq x y z
N MET A 1 -21.72 -3.43 7.79
CA MET A 1 -20.69 -3.43 6.73
C MET A 1 -21.22 -4.28 5.60
N PRO A 2 -20.90 -4.03 4.32
CA PRO A 2 -21.30 -4.96 3.26
C PRO A 2 -20.64 -6.32 3.50
N ASP A 3 -21.37 -7.37 3.15
CA ASP A 3 -20.80 -8.73 3.13
C ASP A 3 -19.95 -8.86 1.87
N TYR A 4 -18.63 -8.89 2.03
CA TYR A 4 -17.69 -9.17 0.97
C TYR A 4 -17.41 -10.67 0.86
N GLU A 5 -17.25 -11.18 -0.36
CA GLU A 5 -16.97 -12.61 -0.59
C GLU A 5 -15.48 -12.93 -0.53
N HIS A 6 -14.64 -12.01 -1.00
CA HIS A 6 -13.23 -12.24 -1.25
C HIS A 6 -12.29 -11.48 -0.30
N ILE A 7 -12.83 -10.61 0.55
CA ILE A 7 -12.08 -9.88 1.56
C ILE A 7 -12.83 -9.85 2.88
N LEU A 8 -12.11 -9.50 3.95
CA LEU A 8 -12.72 -9.09 5.22
C LEU A 8 -12.39 -7.62 5.44
N SER A 9 -13.38 -6.81 5.84
CA SER A 9 -13.18 -5.39 6.15
C SER A 9 -13.65 -5.12 7.57
N THR A 10 -12.72 -4.70 8.42
CA THR A 10 -12.93 -4.42 9.84
C THR A 10 -12.22 -3.13 10.24
N SER A 11 -12.32 -2.75 11.51
CA SER A 11 -11.55 -1.63 12.08
C SER A 11 -11.13 -1.92 13.51
N ASP A 12 -9.99 -1.36 13.92
CA ASP A 12 -9.51 -1.34 15.30
C ASP A 12 -9.22 0.12 15.68
N GLY A 13 -10.17 0.74 16.38
CA GLY A 13 -10.15 2.18 16.64
C GLY A 13 -10.14 2.99 15.34
N ALA A 14 -9.15 3.85 15.16
CA ALA A 14 -9.01 4.70 13.97
C ALA A 14 -8.25 4.02 12.80
N VAL A 15 -8.05 2.70 12.85
CA VAL A 15 -7.36 1.94 11.81
C VAL A 15 -8.34 1.01 11.09
N GLY A 16 -8.55 1.24 9.79
CA GLY A 16 -9.26 0.29 8.92
C GLY A 16 -8.37 -0.90 8.60
N ILE A 17 -8.94 -2.09 8.50
CA ILE A 17 -8.19 -3.33 8.20
C ILE A 17 -8.93 -4.05 7.08
N VAL A 18 -8.23 -4.23 5.96
CA VAL A 18 -8.73 -5.01 4.81
C VAL A 18 -7.86 -6.24 4.65
N THR A 19 -8.49 -7.41 4.86
CA THR A 19 -7.80 -8.71 4.76
C THR A 19 -8.24 -9.41 3.48
N LEU A 20 -7.30 -9.73 2.61
CA LEU A 20 -7.54 -10.58 1.43
C LEU A 20 -7.93 -11.98 1.90
N ASN A 21 -9.01 -12.54 1.40
CA ASN A 21 -9.62 -13.77 1.91
C ASN A 21 -9.94 -14.80 0.81
N ARG A 22 -8.96 -15.11 -0.01
CA ARG A 22 -8.98 -16.24 -0.96
C ARG A 22 -7.82 -17.22 -0.67
N PRO A 23 -7.70 -17.78 0.55
CA PRO A 23 -6.50 -18.54 0.97
C PRO A 23 -6.25 -19.78 0.12
N LYS A 24 -7.30 -20.45 -0.38
CA LYS A 24 -7.18 -21.60 -1.29
C LYS A 24 -6.53 -21.28 -2.63
N GLN A 25 -6.57 -20.01 -3.05
CA GLN A 25 -5.95 -19.50 -4.26
C GLN A 25 -4.75 -18.60 -3.94
N LEU A 26 -4.15 -18.75 -2.74
CA LEU A 26 -3.03 -17.91 -2.26
C LEU A 26 -3.30 -16.41 -2.43
N ASN A 27 -4.54 -15.97 -2.21
CA ASN A 27 -5.02 -14.61 -2.40
C ASN A 27 -4.74 -14.03 -3.80
N ALA A 28 -4.80 -14.87 -4.84
CA ALA A 28 -4.66 -14.40 -6.22
C ALA A 28 -5.66 -13.29 -6.51
N LEU A 29 -5.15 -12.20 -7.09
CA LEU A 29 -5.86 -10.95 -7.32
C LEU A 29 -6.76 -11.06 -8.56
N ALA A 30 -7.88 -11.79 -8.40
CA ALA A 30 -8.97 -11.82 -9.37
C ALA A 30 -9.68 -10.46 -9.40
N ARG A 31 -10.31 -10.14 -10.53
CA ARG A 31 -11.06 -8.88 -10.69
C ARG A 31 -12.14 -8.66 -9.61
N PRO A 32 -12.95 -9.64 -9.20
CA PRO A 32 -13.92 -9.47 -8.11
C PRO A 32 -13.24 -9.09 -6.78
N LEU A 33 -12.15 -9.78 -6.39
CA LEU A 33 -11.39 -9.44 -5.20
C LEU A 33 -10.87 -8.00 -5.25
N MET A 34 -10.29 -7.59 -6.39
CA MET A 34 -9.78 -6.23 -6.55
C MET A 34 -10.90 -5.19 -6.50
N ALA A 35 -12.09 -5.49 -7.00
CA ALA A 35 -13.24 -4.60 -6.91
C ALA A 35 -13.70 -4.41 -5.45
N GLU A 36 -13.83 -5.49 -4.69
CA GLU A 36 -14.16 -5.44 -3.26
C GLU A 36 -13.08 -4.72 -2.44
N LEU A 37 -11.80 -5.01 -2.71
CA LEU A 37 -10.67 -4.33 -2.07
C LEU A 37 -10.77 -2.81 -2.26
N VAL A 38 -10.96 -2.37 -3.49
CA VAL A 38 -11.05 -0.93 -3.81
C VAL A 38 -12.25 -0.30 -3.12
N GLU A 39 -13.41 -0.95 -3.16
CA GLU A 39 -14.60 -0.44 -2.47
C GLU A 39 -14.37 -0.31 -0.96
N ALA A 40 -13.76 -1.31 -0.32
CA ALA A 40 -13.45 -1.26 1.10
C ALA A 40 -12.44 -0.15 1.44
N LEU A 41 -11.40 0.03 0.62
CA LEU A 41 -10.42 1.09 0.80
C LEU A 41 -11.06 2.49 0.67
N GLU A 42 -11.91 2.70 -0.34
CA GLU A 42 -12.60 3.98 -0.54
C GLU A 42 -13.59 4.28 0.60
N ARG A 43 -14.27 3.26 1.14
CA ARG A 43 -15.12 3.41 2.33
C ARG A 43 -14.32 3.84 3.55
N HIS A 44 -13.20 3.17 3.82
CA HIS A 44 -12.31 3.57 4.92
C HIS A 44 -11.71 4.95 4.69
N ASP A 45 -11.39 5.31 3.44
CA ASP A 45 -10.87 6.65 3.11
C ASP A 45 -11.92 7.75 3.35
N ALA A 46 -13.19 7.46 3.07
CA ALA A 46 -14.29 8.40 3.27
C ALA A 46 -14.76 8.50 4.75
N ASP A 47 -14.50 7.49 5.59
CA ASP A 47 -14.93 7.45 6.99
C ASP A 47 -14.06 8.38 7.86
N PRO A 48 -14.61 9.46 8.46
CA PRO A 48 -13.82 10.39 9.28
C PRO A 48 -13.27 9.74 10.56
N ALA A 49 -13.83 8.62 11.03
CA ALA A 49 -13.33 7.89 12.18
C ALA A 49 -12.02 7.12 11.88
N ILE A 50 -11.76 6.81 10.61
CA ILE A 50 -10.56 6.09 10.16
C ILE A 50 -9.47 7.10 9.79
N ARG A 51 -8.24 6.85 10.22
CA ARG A 51 -7.06 7.70 10.03
C ARG A 51 -5.92 7.01 9.27
N ALA A 52 -5.89 5.67 9.26
CA ALA A 52 -4.94 4.84 8.52
C ALA A 52 -5.61 3.53 8.11
N ILE A 53 -5.10 2.85 7.08
CA ILE A 53 -5.67 1.61 6.57
C ILE A 53 -4.55 0.57 6.44
N VAL A 54 -4.80 -0.65 6.94
CA VAL A 54 -3.92 -1.82 6.78
C VAL A 54 -4.50 -2.73 5.71
N VAL A 55 -3.66 -3.17 4.78
CA VAL A 55 -3.97 -4.23 3.80
C VAL A 55 -3.12 -5.45 4.13
N THR A 56 -3.73 -6.60 4.27
CA THR A 56 -3.03 -7.85 4.64
C THR A 56 -3.67 -9.07 3.99
N GLY A 57 -2.93 -10.17 3.94
CA GLY A 57 -3.45 -11.51 3.64
C GLY A 57 -3.39 -12.44 4.86
N GLY A 58 -3.14 -11.87 6.06
CA GLY A 58 -2.90 -12.62 7.28
C GLY A 58 -1.44 -13.13 7.39
N PRO A 59 -1.17 -14.07 8.30
CA PRO A 59 0.22 -14.47 8.64
C PRO A 59 0.86 -15.43 7.64
N THR A 60 0.13 -15.94 6.65
CA THR A 60 0.60 -17.02 5.77
C THR A 60 0.93 -16.59 4.35
N VAL A 61 0.10 -15.76 3.73
CA VAL A 61 0.28 -15.31 2.34
C VAL A 61 -0.39 -13.96 2.13
N PHE A 62 0.35 -13.01 1.60
CA PHE A 62 -0.22 -11.72 1.22
C PHE A 62 -1.03 -11.86 -0.06
N ALA A 63 -0.38 -12.03 -1.22
CA ALA A 63 -1.00 -12.32 -2.51
C ALA A 63 0.02 -12.88 -3.49
N ALA A 64 -0.27 -14.02 -4.13
CA ALA A 64 0.66 -14.70 -5.04
C ALA A 64 0.62 -14.16 -6.48
N GLY A 65 -0.08 -13.07 -6.74
CA GLY A 65 -0.14 -12.41 -8.05
C GLY A 65 -1.53 -12.33 -8.64
N ALA A 66 -1.62 -12.03 -9.93
CA ALA A 66 -2.87 -12.02 -10.67
C ALA A 66 -3.47 -13.42 -10.77
N ASP A 67 -4.79 -13.52 -10.90
CA ASP A 67 -5.45 -14.80 -11.17
C ASP A 67 -5.25 -15.17 -12.66
N ILE A 68 -4.27 -16.05 -12.90
CA ILE A 68 -3.86 -16.43 -14.26
C ILE A 68 -5.01 -17.08 -15.05
N LYS A 69 -5.96 -17.74 -14.36
CA LYS A 69 -7.12 -18.36 -15.01
C LYS A 69 -8.04 -17.32 -15.66
N GLU A 70 -8.12 -16.13 -15.11
CA GLU A 70 -8.89 -15.03 -15.71
C GLU A 70 -8.22 -14.43 -16.96
N MET A 71 -6.92 -14.67 -17.12
CA MET A 71 -6.11 -14.02 -18.15
C MET A 71 -5.70 -14.96 -19.29
N ALA A 72 -5.66 -16.27 -19.04
CA ALA A 72 -5.04 -17.26 -19.96
C ALA A 72 -5.59 -17.21 -21.38
N ASP A 73 -6.91 -17.01 -21.53
CA ASP A 73 -7.59 -16.98 -22.83
C ASP A 73 -7.91 -15.55 -23.31
N ALA A 74 -7.46 -14.51 -22.59
CA ALA A 74 -7.79 -13.13 -22.92
C ALA A 74 -6.95 -12.60 -24.08
N SER A 75 -7.60 -12.01 -25.07
CA SER A 75 -6.92 -11.24 -26.12
C SER A 75 -6.45 -9.87 -25.60
N ALA A 76 -5.56 -9.22 -26.35
CA ALA A 76 -5.16 -7.84 -26.05
C ALA A 76 -6.36 -6.87 -26.01
N ALA A 77 -7.36 -7.06 -26.87
CA ALA A 77 -8.58 -6.28 -26.86
C ALA A 77 -9.41 -6.51 -25.60
N ASP A 78 -9.53 -7.77 -25.15
CA ASP A 78 -10.23 -8.09 -23.90
C ASP A 78 -9.55 -7.43 -22.71
N MET A 79 -8.23 -7.50 -22.60
CA MET A 79 -7.47 -6.88 -21.53
C MET A 79 -7.64 -5.35 -21.49
N LEU A 80 -7.62 -4.72 -22.66
CA LEU A 80 -7.84 -3.28 -22.80
C LEU A 80 -9.27 -2.88 -22.39
N LEU A 81 -10.29 -3.59 -22.89
CA LEU A 81 -11.70 -3.27 -22.65
C LEU A 81 -12.14 -3.58 -21.21
N ARG A 82 -11.60 -4.63 -20.59
CA ARG A 82 -11.86 -4.96 -19.18
C ARG A 82 -11.36 -3.87 -18.23
N ASN A 83 -10.38 -3.08 -18.64
CA ASN A 83 -9.76 -2.00 -17.87
C ASN A 83 -9.46 -2.41 -16.42
N SER A 84 -8.96 -3.62 -16.19
CA SER A 84 -8.65 -4.12 -14.85
C SER A 84 -7.59 -3.28 -14.15
N ILE A 85 -6.73 -2.61 -14.92
CA ILE A 85 -5.72 -1.68 -14.41
C ILE A 85 -6.36 -0.43 -13.76
N GLY A 86 -7.55 -0.02 -14.17
CA GLY A 86 -8.27 1.09 -13.54
C GLY A 86 -8.56 0.89 -12.04
N LEU A 87 -8.66 -0.37 -11.57
CA LEU A 87 -8.80 -0.66 -10.14
C LEU A 87 -7.53 -0.30 -9.35
N TRP A 88 -6.35 -0.51 -9.94
CA TRP A 88 -5.07 -0.13 -9.35
C TRP A 88 -4.92 1.39 -9.18
N ASP A 89 -5.41 2.15 -10.17
CA ASP A 89 -5.44 3.62 -10.08
C ASP A 89 -6.34 4.11 -8.95
N ARG A 90 -7.42 3.39 -8.65
CA ARG A 90 -8.29 3.72 -7.52
C ARG A 90 -7.60 3.46 -6.18
N VAL A 91 -6.86 2.35 -6.01
CA VAL A 91 -6.02 2.12 -4.81
C VAL A 91 -5.04 3.27 -4.62
N ARG A 92 -4.37 3.72 -5.69
CA ARG A 92 -3.41 4.83 -5.65
C ARG A 92 -4.02 6.16 -5.19
N ARG A 93 -5.32 6.36 -5.40
CA ARG A 93 -6.04 7.61 -5.05
C ARG A 93 -6.46 7.68 -3.59
N VAL A 94 -6.33 6.62 -2.82
CA VAL A 94 -6.64 6.63 -1.39
C VAL A 94 -5.78 7.67 -0.69
N GLY A 95 -6.43 8.63 -0.03
CA GLY A 95 -5.74 9.78 0.58
C GLY A 95 -5.12 9.47 1.95
N LYS A 96 -5.70 8.53 2.71
CA LYS A 96 -5.16 8.10 4.00
C LYS A 96 -3.96 7.19 3.84
N PRO A 97 -3.05 7.13 4.83
CA PRO A 97 -1.93 6.20 4.82
C PRO A 97 -2.38 4.75 4.65
N LEU A 98 -1.77 4.05 3.69
CA LEU A 98 -1.92 2.62 3.45
C LEU A 98 -0.69 1.88 3.97
N ILE A 99 -0.91 0.85 4.77
CA ILE A 99 0.14 -0.02 5.32
C ILE A 99 -0.06 -1.42 4.76
N ALA A 100 0.89 -1.95 4.01
CA ALA A 100 0.90 -3.35 3.63
C ALA A 100 1.53 -4.19 4.74
N ALA A 101 0.77 -5.14 5.30
CA ALA A 101 1.24 -6.13 6.25
C ALA A 101 1.48 -7.44 5.50
N VAL A 102 2.73 -7.68 5.10
CA VAL A 102 3.12 -8.71 4.12
C VAL A 102 3.74 -9.91 4.83
N ALA A 103 3.06 -11.05 4.79
CA ALA A 103 3.61 -12.34 5.18
C ALA A 103 3.56 -13.32 4.00
N GLY A 104 4.50 -14.27 3.92
CA GLY A 104 4.59 -15.21 2.82
C GLY A 104 4.75 -14.51 1.47
N TYR A 105 4.05 -15.00 0.46
CA TYR A 105 4.21 -14.51 -0.91
C TYR A 105 3.51 -13.17 -1.17
N ALA A 106 4.27 -12.22 -1.70
CA ALA A 106 3.81 -11.00 -2.36
C ALA A 106 4.47 -10.97 -3.75
N LEU A 107 3.85 -11.64 -4.75
CA LEU A 107 4.44 -11.87 -6.06
C LEU A 107 3.65 -11.20 -7.17
N GLY A 108 4.31 -10.73 -8.22
CA GLY A 108 3.67 -10.08 -9.36
C GLY A 108 2.70 -8.98 -8.91
N GLY A 109 1.43 -9.08 -9.30
CA GLY A 109 0.39 -8.18 -8.83
C GLY A 109 0.33 -8.04 -7.32
N GLY A 110 0.62 -9.08 -6.53
CA GLY A 110 0.69 -9.00 -5.07
C GLY A 110 1.82 -8.09 -4.59
N CYS A 111 2.98 -8.15 -5.22
CA CYS A 111 4.10 -7.24 -4.95
C CYS A 111 3.76 -5.80 -5.40
N GLU A 112 3.07 -5.66 -6.55
CA GLU A 112 2.60 -4.37 -7.04
C GLU A 112 1.59 -3.74 -6.08
N LEU A 113 0.66 -4.53 -5.50
CA LEU A 113 -0.27 -4.07 -4.48
C LEU A 113 0.46 -3.62 -3.20
N ALA A 114 1.44 -4.40 -2.74
CA ALA A 114 2.25 -4.01 -1.58
C ALA A 114 2.99 -2.68 -1.82
N MET A 115 3.56 -2.50 -3.03
CA MET A 115 4.25 -1.26 -3.42
C MET A 115 3.32 -0.07 -3.71
N LEU A 116 2.02 -0.28 -3.84
CA LEU A 116 1.03 0.81 -3.88
C LEU A 116 0.70 1.34 -2.48
N CYS A 117 0.95 0.55 -1.44
CA CYS A 117 0.85 1.04 -0.07
C CYS A 117 2.03 1.97 0.26
N ASP A 118 1.82 2.86 1.23
CA ASP A 118 2.81 3.87 1.60
C ASP A 118 3.94 3.29 2.46
N ILE A 119 3.62 2.26 3.26
CA ILE A 119 4.59 1.60 4.15
C ILE A 119 4.41 0.08 4.03
N ILE A 120 5.51 -0.64 3.86
CA ILE A 120 5.51 -2.10 3.90
C ILE A 120 6.12 -2.57 5.22
N VAL A 121 5.33 -3.30 6.00
CA VAL A 121 5.79 -4.11 7.11
C VAL A 121 5.89 -5.55 6.61
N ALA A 122 7.05 -6.15 6.71
CA ALA A 122 7.31 -7.51 6.24
C ALA A 122 7.39 -8.49 7.41
N ALA A 123 6.78 -9.65 7.28
CA ALA A 123 7.09 -10.78 8.15
C ALA A 123 8.41 -11.42 7.73
N GLU A 124 9.11 -12.08 8.66
CA GLU A 124 10.38 -12.79 8.40
C GLU A 124 10.27 -13.81 7.25
N ASN A 125 9.07 -14.41 7.08
CA ASN A 125 8.77 -15.34 6.00
C ASN A 125 8.38 -14.67 4.68
N ALA A 126 8.33 -13.34 4.60
CA ALA A 126 7.90 -12.64 3.39
C ALA A 126 8.83 -12.89 2.20
N ARG A 127 8.21 -13.02 1.03
CA ARG A 127 8.89 -13.18 -0.27
C ARG A 127 8.27 -12.24 -1.27
N PHE A 128 9.06 -11.30 -1.76
CA PHE A 128 8.66 -10.33 -2.78
C PHE A 128 9.25 -10.71 -4.13
N GLY A 129 8.58 -10.41 -5.22
CA GLY A 129 9.11 -10.64 -6.55
C GLY A 129 8.17 -10.25 -7.67
N GLN A 130 8.72 -10.19 -8.88
CA GLN A 130 7.99 -9.93 -10.11
C GLN A 130 8.29 -11.06 -11.11
N PRO A 131 7.71 -12.27 -10.89
CA PRO A 131 8.08 -13.47 -11.65
C PRO A 131 7.32 -13.63 -12.97
N GLU A 132 6.66 -12.60 -13.48
CA GLU A 132 5.83 -12.63 -14.68
C GLU A 132 6.58 -13.14 -15.91
N ILE A 133 7.90 -12.96 -15.95
CA ILE A 133 8.75 -13.44 -17.04
C ILE A 133 8.69 -14.96 -17.21
N ASN A 134 8.44 -15.70 -16.10
CA ASN A 134 8.34 -17.16 -16.12
C ASN A 134 7.11 -17.67 -16.89
N ILE A 135 6.12 -16.80 -17.15
CA ILE A 135 4.90 -17.11 -17.89
C ILE A 135 4.79 -16.30 -19.19
N GLY A 136 5.91 -15.72 -19.65
CA GLY A 136 5.96 -14.95 -20.91
C GLY A 136 5.34 -13.56 -20.83
N LEU A 137 5.18 -13.00 -19.61
CA LEU A 137 4.64 -11.66 -19.37
C LEU A 137 5.70 -10.76 -18.71
N SER A 138 5.33 -9.52 -18.53
CA SER A 138 6.05 -8.53 -17.69
C SER A 138 5.09 -7.92 -16.68
N PRO A 139 5.61 -7.31 -15.58
CA PRO A 139 4.78 -6.56 -14.65
C PRO A 139 3.90 -5.53 -15.35
N GLY A 140 2.62 -5.44 -14.99
CA GLY A 140 1.63 -4.62 -15.70
C GLY A 140 0.97 -3.53 -14.86
N ALA A 141 1.06 -3.59 -13.52
CA ALA A 141 0.44 -2.63 -12.61
C ALA A 141 1.46 -1.72 -11.91
N GLY A 142 2.63 -1.53 -12.51
CA GLY A 142 3.67 -0.61 -12.06
C GLY A 142 4.88 -1.26 -11.41
N GLY A 143 4.99 -2.59 -11.42
CA GLY A 143 6.09 -3.35 -10.82
C GLY A 143 7.45 -2.91 -11.32
N THR A 144 7.64 -2.76 -12.63
CA THR A 144 8.91 -2.31 -13.22
C THR A 144 9.29 -0.91 -12.72
N GLN A 145 8.31 -0.04 -12.53
CA GLN A 145 8.54 1.36 -12.16
C GLN A 145 8.81 1.52 -10.66
N ARG A 146 7.95 0.92 -9.82
CA ARG A 146 8.05 1.07 -8.36
C ARG A 146 9.22 0.28 -7.78
N LEU A 147 9.41 -0.98 -8.23
CA LEU A 147 10.53 -1.79 -7.74
C LEU A 147 11.87 -1.14 -8.10
N THR A 148 12.03 -0.64 -9.34
CA THR A 148 13.25 0.05 -9.75
C THR A 148 13.56 1.27 -8.90
N ARG A 149 12.53 2.03 -8.50
CA ARG A 149 12.71 3.20 -7.62
C ARG A 149 13.02 2.82 -6.18
N ALA A 150 12.44 1.72 -5.70
CA ALA A 150 12.67 1.25 -4.33
C ALA A 150 14.06 0.64 -4.13
N VAL A 151 14.49 -0.26 -5.01
CA VAL A 151 15.70 -1.07 -4.80
C VAL A 151 16.85 -0.73 -5.76
N GLY A 152 16.63 0.20 -6.68
CA GLY A 152 17.61 0.59 -7.71
C GLY A 152 17.57 -0.31 -8.95
N LYS A 153 18.06 0.23 -10.08
CA LYS A 153 17.98 -0.38 -11.41
C LYS A 153 18.54 -1.79 -11.46
N TYR A 154 19.74 -2.00 -10.94
CA TYR A 154 20.45 -3.27 -11.13
C TYR A 154 19.78 -4.42 -10.39
N LEU A 155 19.34 -4.21 -9.14
CA LEU A 155 18.65 -5.23 -8.38
C LEU A 155 17.24 -5.48 -8.95
N ALA A 156 16.52 -4.44 -9.33
CA ALA A 156 15.21 -4.60 -9.98
C ALA A 156 15.31 -5.37 -11.30
N THR A 157 16.36 -5.11 -12.11
CA THR A 157 16.61 -5.83 -13.36
C THR A 157 16.86 -7.32 -13.09
N ASP A 158 17.69 -7.64 -12.10
CA ASP A 158 17.95 -9.03 -11.71
C ASP A 158 16.65 -9.72 -11.27
N LEU A 159 15.88 -9.13 -10.36
CA LEU A 159 14.63 -9.68 -9.86
C LEU A 159 13.59 -9.91 -10.96
N ILE A 160 13.41 -8.93 -11.85
CA ILE A 160 12.36 -8.99 -12.88
C ILE A 160 12.77 -9.95 -14.02
N LEU A 161 14.01 -9.89 -14.51
CA LEU A 161 14.41 -10.67 -15.68
C LEU A 161 14.75 -12.13 -15.33
N THR A 162 15.12 -12.43 -14.09
CA THR A 162 15.34 -13.81 -13.63
C THR A 162 14.09 -14.43 -12.98
N GLY A 163 13.14 -13.59 -12.54
CA GLY A 163 11.97 -14.04 -11.79
C GLY A 163 12.31 -14.51 -10.37
N ARG A 164 13.52 -14.22 -9.86
CA ARG A 164 13.88 -14.60 -8.49
C ARG A 164 13.12 -13.78 -7.45
N MET A 165 13.02 -14.32 -6.24
CA MET A 165 12.36 -13.66 -5.12
C MET A 165 13.37 -12.98 -4.21
N LEU A 166 12.91 -11.91 -3.57
CA LEU A 166 13.58 -11.14 -2.54
C LEU A 166 13.03 -11.57 -1.17
N GLY A 167 13.87 -12.00 -0.25
CA GLY A 167 13.46 -12.31 1.13
C GLY A 167 13.24 -11.05 1.97
N ALA A 168 12.62 -11.20 3.14
CA ALA A 168 12.29 -10.09 4.03
C ALA A 168 13.51 -9.26 4.43
N GLU A 169 14.61 -9.91 4.82
CA GLU A 169 15.86 -9.26 5.23
C GLU A 169 16.46 -8.44 4.08
N GLU A 170 16.57 -9.03 2.87
CA GLU A 170 17.06 -8.32 1.69
C GLU A 170 16.13 -7.17 1.31
N ALA A 171 14.80 -7.34 1.41
CA ALA A 171 13.81 -6.30 1.14
C ALA A 171 13.98 -5.10 2.10
N TRP A 172 14.23 -5.36 3.37
CA TRP A 172 14.49 -4.33 4.38
C TRP A 172 15.82 -3.62 4.11
N GLN A 173 16.90 -4.36 3.92
CA GLN A 173 18.23 -3.79 3.63
C GLN A 173 18.23 -2.92 2.37
N ARG A 174 17.39 -3.22 1.39
CA ARG A 174 17.29 -2.48 0.12
C ARG A 174 16.22 -1.38 0.14
N GLY A 175 15.51 -1.18 1.26
CA GLY A 175 14.54 -0.10 1.42
C GLY A 175 13.16 -0.38 0.84
N LEU A 176 12.87 -1.62 0.42
CA LEU A 176 11.51 -2.01 0.00
C LEU A 176 10.58 -2.19 1.21
N ALA A 177 11.05 -2.81 2.29
CA ALA A 177 10.31 -2.94 3.53
C ALA A 177 10.84 -1.98 4.61
N ALA A 178 9.95 -1.36 5.36
CA ALA A 178 10.29 -0.43 6.44
C ALA A 178 10.58 -1.13 7.77
N ARG A 179 9.98 -2.31 7.99
CA ARG A 179 10.09 -3.10 9.23
C ARG A 179 10.05 -4.59 8.92
N ILE A 180 10.69 -5.37 9.81
CA ILE A 180 10.57 -6.85 9.81
C ILE A 180 10.08 -7.27 11.18
N VAL A 181 9.14 -8.25 11.20
CA VAL A 181 8.57 -8.81 12.42
C VAL A 181 8.31 -10.32 12.25
N PRO A 182 8.17 -11.08 13.35
CA PRO A 182 7.67 -12.46 13.26
C PRO A 182 6.31 -12.55 12.56
N PRO A 183 6.04 -13.61 11.78
CA PRO A 183 4.80 -13.73 11.00
C PRO A 183 3.51 -13.62 11.81
N GLU A 184 3.50 -14.12 13.03
CA GLU A 184 2.35 -14.06 13.95
C GLU A 184 2.04 -12.62 14.41
N LEU A 185 3.01 -11.72 14.40
CA LEU A 185 2.87 -10.34 14.82
C LEU A 185 2.59 -9.36 13.67
N ILE A 186 2.53 -9.83 12.42
CA ILE A 186 2.48 -8.98 11.24
C ILE A 186 1.28 -8.02 11.23
N VAL A 187 0.11 -8.49 11.58
CA VAL A 187 -1.11 -7.68 11.61
C VAL A 187 -1.09 -6.73 12.81
N GLU A 188 -0.69 -7.23 13.98
CA GLU A 188 -0.60 -6.43 15.21
C GLU A 188 0.36 -5.24 15.02
N GLU A 189 1.55 -5.47 14.47
CA GLU A 189 2.54 -4.42 14.23
C GLU A 189 2.05 -3.39 13.20
N ALA A 190 1.40 -3.83 12.12
CA ALA A 190 0.83 -2.93 11.13
C ALA A 190 -0.30 -2.06 11.72
N VAL A 191 -1.16 -2.65 12.55
CA VAL A 191 -2.20 -1.91 13.28
C VAL A 191 -1.59 -0.94 14.30
N ARG A 192 -0.57 -1.37 15.05
CA ARG A 192 0.17 -0.51 15.97
C ARG A 192 0.75 0.73 15.24
N LEU A 193 1.37 0.51 14.08
CA LEU A 193 1.85 1.60 13.23
C LEU A 193 0.69 2.49 12.74
N GLY A 194 -0.42 1.90 12.32
CA GLY A 194 -1.63 2.64 11.94
C GLY A 194 -2.16 3.52 13.07
N LYS A 195 -2.19 3.01 14.31
CA LYS A 195 -2.58 3.78 15.50
C LYS A 195 -1.59 4.91 15.81
N GLU A 196 -0.30 4.71 15.53
CA GLU A 196 0.71 5.78 15.66
C GLU A 196 0.45 6.90 14.64
N LEU A 197 0.19 6.57 13.37
CA LEU A 197 -0.16 7.53 12.33
C LEU A 197 -1.49 8.25 12.63
N ALA A 198 -2.45 7.53 13.19
CA ALA A 198 -3.77 8.07 13.54
C ALA A 198 -3.72 9.19 14.61
N ARG A 199 -2.64 9.28 15.38
CA ARG A 199 -2.40 10.35 16.36
C ARG A 199 -1.85 11.64 15.74
N ARG A 200 -1.53 11.65 14.44
CA ARG A 200 -0.98 12.82 13.74
C ARG A 200 -2.12 13.65 13.13
N ALA A 201 -1.83 14.93 12.85
CA ALA A 201 -2.76 15.82 12.18
C ALA A 201 -3.13 15.27 10.77
N PRO A 202 -4.39 14.92 10.50
CA PRO A 202 -4.75 14.15 9.30
C PRO A 202 -4.48 14.89 8.00
N ILE A 203 -4.71 16.21 7.97
CA ILE A 203 -4.46 17.02 6.78
C ILE A 203 -2.96 17.07 6.49
N ALA A 204 -2.12 17.22 7.54
CA ALA A 204 -0.67 17.22 7.37
C ALA A 204 -0.15 15.86 6.86
N VAL A 205 -0.68 14.75 7.40
CA VAL A 205 -0.33 13.40 6.95
C VAL A 205 -0.71 13.21 5.46
N ARG A 206 -1.91 13.63 5.06
CA ARG A 206 -2.38 13.53 3.68
C ARG A 206 -1.51 14.31 2.70
N LEU A 207 -1.19 15.58 3.02
CA LEU A 207 -0.34 16.42 2.17
C LEU A 207 1.10 15.91 2.11
N ALA A 208 1.64 15.40 3.22
CA ALA A 208 2.95 14.77 3.23
C ALA A 208 2.98 13.50 2.36
N LYS A 209 1.96 12.62 2.46
CA LYS A 209 1.82 11.46 1.57
C LYS A 209 1.78 11.87 0.10
N GLU A 210 0.99 12.88 -0.26
CA GLU A 210 0.89 13.37 -1.64
C GLU A 210 2.25 13.87 -2.15
N ALA A 211 2.99 14.64 -1.35
CA ALA A 211 4.32 15.13 -1.70
C ALA A 211 5.34 13.99 -1.86
N ILE A 212 5.34 12.98 -0.97
CA ILE A 212 6.20 11.80 -1.05
C ILE A 212 5.88 10.98 -2.31
N THR A 213 4.59 10.75 -2.60
CA THR A 213 4.17 10.05 -3.82
C THR A 213 4.65 10.81 -5.06
N ARG A 214 4.54 12.14 -5.07
CA ARG A 214 5.03 12.96 -6.18
C ARG A 214 6.55 12.88 -6.36
N ALA A 215 7.31 12.77 -5.28
CA ALA A 215 8.76 12.59 -5.34
C ALA A 215 9.17 11.31 -6.06
N SER A 216 8.38 10.24 -5.90
CA SER A 216 8.63 8.96 -6.58
C SER A 216 8.14 8.90 -8.04
N GLU A 217 7.22 9.79 -8.44
CA GLU A 217 6.54 9.74 -9.75
C GLU A 217 6.88 10.92 -10.68
N GLY A 218 7.53 11.97 -10.18
CA GLY A 218 7.69 13.23 -10.90
C GLY A 218 9.10 13.81 -10.90
N ARG A 219 9.19 15.07 -11.34
CA ARG A 219 10.42 15.86 -11.25
C ARG A 219 10.55 16.48 -9.86
N VAL A 220 11.78 16.61 -9.38
CA VAL A 220 12.07 17.16 -8.04
C VAL A 220 11.48 18.56 -7.87
N ASP A 221 11.64 19.45 -8.87
CA ASP A 221 11.13 20.82 -8.79
C ASP A 221 9.61 20.88 -8.65
N ASP A 222 8.88 20.01 -9.37
CA ASP A 222 7.41 19.92 -9.27
C ASP A 222 6.99 19.42 -7.89
N GLY A 223 7.74 18.44 -7.34
CA GLY A 223 7.54 17.93 -5.99
C GLY A 223 7.76 19.01 -4.93
N ILE A 224 8.85 19.77 -5.00
CA ILE A 224 9.15 20.89 -4.09
C ILE A 224 8.07 21.99 -4.17
N ALA A 225 7.58 22.31 -5.38
CA ALA A 225 6.53 23.30 -5.54
C ALA A 225 5.20 22.86 -4.88
N LEU A 226 4.85 21.56 -5.00
CA LEU A 226 3.68 20.98 -4.34
C LEU A 226 3.84 20.99 -2.82
N GLU A 227 4.99 20.52 -2.30
CA GLU A 227 5.33 20.49 -0.88
C GLU A 227 5.19 21.89 -0.23
N ARG A 228 5.76 22.92 -0.86
CA ARG A 228 5.67 24.31 -0.36
C ARG A 228 4.23 24.80 -0.28
N LYS A 229 3.42 24.55 -1.30
CA LYS A 229 2.00 24.89 -1.28
C LYS A 229 1.27 24.18 -0.16
N GLY A 230 1.50 22.89 0.01
CA GLY A 230 0.95 22.10 1.11
C GLY A 230 1.36 22.65 2.47
N PHE A 231 2.65 22.94 2.64
CA PHE A 231 3.17 23.54 3.89
C PHE A 231 2.46 24.85 4.24
N TYR A 232 2.29 25.78 3.29
CA TYR A 232 1.58 27.05 3.55
C TYR A 232 0.10 26.84 3.88
N LEU A 233 -0.56 25.89 3.20
CA LEU A 233 -1.98 25.59 3.47
C LEU A 233 -2.19 25.06 4.91
N LEU A 234 -1.22 24.34 5.46
CA LEU A 234 -1.32 23.82 6.82
C LEU A 234 -1.44 24.92 7.89
N PHE A 235 -0.88 26.11 7.66
CA PHE A 235 -1.04 27.24 8.59
C PHE A 235 -2.48 27.76 8.70
N ALA A 236 -3.36 27.40 7.79
CA ALA A 236 -4.79 27.72 7.87
C ALA A 236 -5.59 26.65 8.65
N THR A 237 -4.97 25.54 9.09
CA THR A 237 -5.66 24.46 9.80
C THR A 237 -5.67 24.68 11.30
N GLN A 238 -6.76 24.27 11.96
CA GLN A 238 -6.83 24.26 13.42
C GLN A 238 -5.78 23.33 14.03
N ASP A 239 -5.49 22.21 13.37
CA ASP A 239 -4.47 21.25 13.83
C ASP A 239 -3.06 21.89 13.91
N ALA A 240 -2.71 22.78 12.98
CA ALA A 240 -1.43 23.49 13.07
C ALA A 240 -1.42 24.50 14.24
N HIS A 241 -2.54 25.19 14.48
CA HIS A 241 -2.70 26.10 15.60
C HIS A 241 -2.75 25.39 16.95
N GLU A 242 -3.17 24.13 17.01
CA GLU A 242 -3.07 23.27 18.18
C GLU A 242 -1.66 22.68 18.36
N GLY A 243 -1.08 22.17 17.28
CA GLY A 243 0.18 21.42 17.34
C GLY A 243 1.38 22.26 17.76
N MET A 244 1.49 23.51 17.26
CA MET A 244 2.63 24.39 17.60
C MET A 244 2.66 24.81 19.07
N PRO A 245 1.55 25.30 19.70
CA PRO A 245 1.51 25.55 21.12
C PRO A 245 1.70 24.29 21.97
N ALA A 246 1.06 23.17 21.58
CA ALA A 246 1.23 21.91 22.29
C ALA A 246 2.69 21.46 22.36
N PHE A 247 3.45 21.65 21.26
CA PHE A 247 4.88 21.36 21.22
C PHE A 247 5.69 22.26 22.15
N ILE A 248 5.40 23.57 22.16
CA ILE A 248 6.07 24.55 23.03
C ILE A 248 5.80 24.21 24.51
N ASP A 249 4.55 23.88 24.85
CA ASP A 249 4.08 23.56 26.18
C ASP A 249 4.44 22.13 26.65
N LYS A 250 5.05 21.31 25.75
CA LYS A 250 5.40 19.90 25.97
C LYS A 250 4.21 19.03 26.40
N ARG A 251 3.03 19.31 25.86
CA ARG A 251 1.81 18.52 26.05
C ARG A 251 1.45 17.72 24.78
N GLN A 252 0.61 16.72 24.94
CA GLN A 252 0.07 15.99 23.78
C GLN A 252 -0.95 16.88 23.05
N PRO A 253 -0.84 17.01 21.70
CA PRO A 253 -1.85 17.71 20.90
C PRO A 253 -3.11 16.88 20.71
N ALA A 254 -4.25 17.56 20.52
CA ALA A 254 -5.54 16.95 20.18
C ALA A 254 -5.93 17.35 18.74
N TYR A 255 -5.60 16.51 17.76
CA TYR A 255 -5.85 16.78 16.35
C TYR A 255 -7.25 16.34 15.91
N GLU A 256 -7.97 17.23 15.22
CA GLU A 256 -9.34 17.01 14.77
C GLU A 256 -9.47 16.83 13.24
N GLY A 257 -8.46 17.24 12.47
CA GLY A 257 -8.45 17.13 11.00
C GLY A 257 -9.16 18.28 10.30
N ARG A 258 -9.10 19.45 10.85
CA ARG A 258 -9.74 20.66 10.32
C ARG A 258 -8.89 21.91 10.50
#